data_eaf67395b4bae95add1fde5168b8998a
#
_entry.id   eaf67395b4bae95add1fde5168b8998a
#
_cell.length_a   1.000
_cell.length_b   1.000
_cell.length_c   1.000
_cell.angle_alpha   90.00
_cell.angle_beta   90.00
_cell.angle_gamma   90.00
#
_symmetry.space_group_name_H-M   'P 1'
#
loop_
_entity.id
_entity.type
_entity.pdbx_description
1 polymer ?
#
loop_
_entity_poly.entity_id
_entity_poly.type
_entity_poly.pdbx_seq_one_letter_code
_entity_poly.pdbx_strand_id
1 'polypeptide(L)'
;MSEFPGKGKVAVLKTSPETVLDDIEKLMKLAGVEEALPKNTRTGLKINISWQTWYPACSTAPWQLDGTIQALKKFGYNDLVGVHNDTVVVNTADGERNNKHRFVTDMHEVPCLYLYNEDFEWIEYKPKARPFLVLDKVYPDGVFIPKALEGINILHLPTVKTHVFTTITGAMKNAFGGLLHRQRHWTHAVIHDTLVDLLTIQQEIHPGVFAVMDGTFAGDGPGPRAMRWHEKNILLASADQVAIDAVSAKLQGFDPMSLRFINKAHELGLGVGNPREIEIVGYDIEQEQPWNFVQEDTFASRGQKLIYHGPLKPFEKILLQSPLVPWSFFASNFYHNVYWYPFVGRQRVASALPTPWGQHFKQYGDGEVVMPGMQPKTLAQAVVGLTILAAGAAGLAYLLGNKK
;
A
#
# COMPACT_ATOMS: atom_id res chain seq x y z
N MET A 1 6.31 14.19 23.07
CA MET A 1 5.45 13.89 21.90
C MET A 1 5.72 14.98 20.88
N SER A 2 6.11 14.62 19.66
CA SER A 2 6.31 15.63 18.60
C SER A 2 4.94 16.20 18.21
N GLU A 3 4.76 17.48 18.41
CA GLU A 3 3.62 18.21 17.85
C GLU A 3 3.94 18.54 16.39
N PHE A 4 2.97 18.31 15.50
CA PHE A 4 3.04 18.68 14.11
C PHE A 4 1.67 19.19 13.64
N PRO A 5 1.62 20.06 12.62
CA PRO A 5 0.35 20.61 12.13
C PRO A 5 -0.62 19.50 11.72
N GLY A 6 -1.87 19.59 12.18
CA GLY A 6 -2.92 18.62 11.85
C GLY A 6 -2.88 17.29 12.61
N LYS A 7 -2.05 17.15 13.67
CA LYS A 7 -2.04 15.97 14.53
C LYS A 7 -3.42 15.72 15.13
N GLY A 8 -3.92 14.49 15.00
CA GLY A 8 -5.23 14.07 15.47
C GLY A 8 -6.42 14.60 14.66
N LYS A 9 -6.20 15.26 13.52
CA LYS A 9 -7.26 15.77 12.66
C LYS A 9 -7.39 14.95 11.38
N VAL A 10 -8.62 14.55 11.03
CA VAL A 10 -8.94 13.82 9.79
C VAL A 10 -10.11 14.49 9.09
N ALA A 11 -9.90 14.88 7.85
CA ALA A 11 -11.01 15.30 7.00
C ALA A 11 -11.63 14.09 6.30
N VAL A 12 -12.95 14.07 6.23
CA VAL A 12 -13.73 13.02 5.55
C VAL A 12 -14.78 13.70 4.67
N LEU A 13 -14.95 13.25 3.42
CA LEU A 13 -16.00 13.70 2.52
C LEU A 13 -16.66 12.53 1.79
N LYS A 14 -17.94 12.65 1.50
CA LYS A 14 -18.61 11.88 0.46
C LYS A 14 -18.26 12.47 -0.90
N THR A 15 -18.21 11.59 -1.92
CA THR A 15 -17.85 11.99 -3.28
C THR A 15 -18.61 11.19 -4.32
N SER A 16 -18.58 11.66 -5.55
CA SER A 16 -19.10 10.99 -6.74
C SER A 16 -18.11 11.13 -7.90
N PRO A 17 -18.22 10.34 -8.98
CA PRO A 17 -17.37 10.51 -10.15
C PRO A 17 -17.38 11.92 -10.75
N GLU A 18 -18.51 12.64 -10.63
CA GLU A 18 -18.70 13.97 -11.19
C GLU A 18 -17.99 15.06 -10.36
N THR A 19 -17.80 14.84 -9.06
CA THR A 19 -17.29 15.85 -8.13
C THR A 19 -15.94 15.51 -7.50
N VAL A 20 -15.41 14.32 -7.75
CA VAL A 20 -14.24 13.77 -7.03
C VAL A 20 -13.00 14.67 -7.07
N LEU A 21 -12.73 15.33 -8.18
CA LEU A 21 -11.56 16.21 -8.30
C LEU A 21 -11.72 17.46 -7.40
N ASP A 22 -12.87 18.08 -7.42
CA ASP A 22 -13.18 19.23 -6.55
C ASP A 22 -13.30 18.83 -5.08
N ASP A 23 -13.84 17.62 -4.81
CA ASP A 23 -13.95 17.09 -3.46
C ASP A 23 -12.57 16.79 -2.86
N ILE A 24 -11.59 16.32 -3.66
CA ILE A 24 -10.20 16.13 -3.21
C ILE A 24 -9.57 17.47 -2.83
N GLU A 25 -9.74 18.53 -3.63
CA GLU A 25 -9.26 19.87 -3.29
C GLU A 25 -9.85 20.36 -1.95
N LYS A 26 -11.16 20.28 -1.82
CA LYS A 26 -11.87 20.65 -0.59
C LYS A 26 -11.43 19.84 0.61
N LEU A 27 -11.27 18.52 0.43
CA LEU A 27 -10.82 17.59 1.46
C LEU A 27 -9.42 17.96 1.97
N MET A 28 -8.47 18.18 1.06
CA MET A 28 -7.10 18.55 1.40
C MET A 28 -7.03 19.85 2.16
N LYS A 29 -7.83 20.85 1.75
CA LYS A 29 -7.96 22.13 2.45
C LYS A 29 -8.52 21.95 3.86
N LEU A 30 -9.59 21.16 4.03
CA LEU A 30 -10.17 20.85 5.34
C LEU A 30 -9.18 20.14 6.27
N ALA A 31 -8.35 19.28 5.73
CA ALA A 31 -7.32 18.55 6.47
C ALA A 31 -6.08 19.41 6.82
N GLY A 32 -5.98 20.65 6.30
CA GLY A 32 -4.88 21.56 6.59
C GLY A 32 -3.59 21.21 5.84
N VAL A 33 -3.68 20.91 4.55
CA VAL A 33 -2.49 20.53 3.73
C VAL A 33 -1.45 21.65 3.67
N GLU A 34 -1.90 22.92 3.64
CA GLU A 34 -1.00 24.08 3.50
C GLU A 34 -0.19 24.35 4.78
N GLU A 35 -0.74 23.98 5.94
CA GLU A 35 -0.05 24.03 7.23
C GLU A 35 0.88 22.83 7.43
N ALA A 36 0.50 21.67 6.87
CA ALA A 36 1.24 20.41 7.05
C ALA A 36 2.44 20.25 6.10
N LEU A 37 2.35 20.79 4.88
CA LEU A 37 3.39 20.66 3.87
C LEU A 37 4.05 22.04 3.59
N PRO A 38 5.32 22.25 3.92
CA PRO A 38 6.07 23.45 3.53
C PRO A 38 6.09 23.66 2.00
N LYS A 39 5.61 24.83 1.51
CA LYS A 39 5.42 25.10 0.08
C LYS A 39 6.71 25.19 -0.74
N ASN A 40 7.80 25.64 -0.12
CA ASN A 40 9.09 25.80 -0.79
C ASN A 40 9.94 24.53 -0.81
N THR A 41 9.29 23.40 -0.66
CA THR A 41 9.93 22.08 -0.59
C THR A 41 9.30 21.18 -1.64
N ARG A 42 10.14 20.44 -2.38
CA ARG A 42 9.66 19.40 -3.30
C ARG A 42 8.68 18.47 -2.59
N THR A 43 7.62 18.07 -3.27
CA THR A 43 6.60 17.16 -2.71
C THR A 43 6.57 15.85 -3.50
N GLY A 44 6.93 14.77 -2.83
CA GLY A 44 6.87 13.41 -3.36
C GLY A 44 5.46 12.84 -3.26
N LEU A 45 4.92 12.37 -4.38
CA LEU A 45 3.62 11.71 -4.46
C LEU A 45 3.83 10.19 -4.40
N LYS A 46 3.60 9.59 -3.23
CA LYS A 46 3.78 8.15 -3.02
C LYS A 46 2.49 7.40 -3.33
N ILE A 47 2.40 6.88 -4.54
CA ILE A 47 1.30 6.00 -4.96
C ILE A 47 1.41 4.60 -4.34
N ASN A 48 0.30 3.87 -4.40
CA ASN A 48 0.20 2.45 -4.08
C ASN A 48 -0.02 1.67 -5.39
N ILE A 49 0.87 0.73 -5.71
CA ILE A 49 0.66 -0.26 -6.76
C ILE A 49 0.72 -1.65 -6.11
N SER A 50 -0.43 -2.23 -5.84
CA SER A 50 -0.52 -3.57 -5.24
C SER A 50 -0.63 -4.68 -6.29
N TRP A 51 -1.00 -4.33 -7.52
CA TRP A 51 -1.08 -5.25 -8.67
C TRP A 51 -0.73 -4.53 -9.97
N GLN A 52 -0.12 -5.26 -10.93
CA GLN A 52 0.21 -4.75 -12.27
C GLN A 52 -1.01 -4.61 -13.19
N THR A 53 -2.19 -4.98 -12.76
CA THR A 53 -3.45 -4.81 -13.47
C THR A 53 -4.44 -4.04 -12.62
N TRP A 54 -5.35 -3.32 -13.26
CA TRP A 54 -6.41 -2.65 -12.52
C TRP A 54 -7.34 -3.66 -11.84
N TYR A 55 -7.58 -3.40 -10.57
CA TYR A 55 -8.58 -4.08 -9.77
C TYR A 55 -9.15 -3.08 -8.75
N PRO A 56 -10.50 -2.97 -8.57
CA PRO A 56 -11.09 -2.00 -7.66
C PRO A 56 -10.48 -2.05 -6.26
N ALA A 57 -10.20 -0.91 -5.65
CA ALA A 57 -9.58 -0.72 -4.33
C ALA A 57 -8.12 -1.23 -4.21
N CYS A 58 -7.54 -1.82 -5.25
CA CYS A 58 -6.24 -2.49 -5.14
C CYS A 58 -5.06 -1.53 -5.18
N SER A 59 -5.08 -0.56 -6.08
CA SER A 59 -4.02 0.44 -6.28
C SER A 59 -4.60 1.83 -6.18
N THR A 60 -3.75 2.85 -6.06
CA THR A 60 -4.16 4.27 -6.15
C THR A 60 -5.08 4.48 -7.35
N ALA A 61 -6.21 5.14 -7.15
CA ALA A 61 -7.13 5.45 -8.22
C ALA A 61 -6.58 6.60 -9.09
N PRO A 62 -6.81 6.59 -10.42
CA PRO A 62 -6.30 7.67 -11.26
C PRO A 62 -6.89 9.04 -10.88
N TRP A 63 -8.16 9.14 -10.53
CA TRP A 63 -8.79 10.37 -10.03
C TRP A 63 -8.20 10.84 -8.70
N GLN A 64 -7.77 9.92 -7.82
CA GLN A 64 -7.10 10.26 -6.57
C GLN A 64 -5.76 10.96 -6.86
N LEU A 65 -4.96 10.43 -7.78
CA LEU A 65 -3.70 11.02 -8.19
C LEU A 65 -3.91 12.35 -8.92
N ASP A 66 -4.86 12.38 -9.87
CA ASP A 66 -5.21 13.55 -10.69
C ASP A 66 -5.71 14.71 -9.81
N GLY A 67 -6.74 14.49 -8.99
CA GLY A 67 -7.28 15.51 -8.11
C GLY A 67 -6.25 16.01 -7.08
N THR A 68 -5.38 15.13 -6.58
CA THR A 68 -4.30 15.54 -5.67
C THR A 68 -3.29 16.44 -6.37
N ILE A 69 -2.87 16.13 -7.60
CA ILE A 69 -1.93 16.97 -8.35
C ILE A 69 -2.56 18.33 -8.67
N GLN A 70 -3.82 18.34 -9.13
CA GLN A 70 -4.54 19.58 -9.43
C GLN A 70 -4.66 20.48 -8.18
N ALA A 71 -5.08 19.90 -7.06
CA ALA A 71 -5.22 20.61 -5.79
C ALA A 71 -3.86 21.19 -5.32
N LEU A 72 -2.80 20.39 -5.34
CA LEU A 72 -1.47 20.86 -4.95
C LEU A 72 -0.97 22.01 -5.84
N LYS A 73 -1.13 21.92 -7.15
CA LYS A 73 -0.76 23.02 -8.08
C LYS A 73 -1.56 24.27 -7.79
N LYS A 74 -2.86 24.15 -7.54
CA LYS A 74 -3.74 25.27 -7.18
C LYS A 74 -3.37 25.93 -5.85
N PHE A 75 -2.86 25.14 -4.88
CA PHE A 75 -2.33 25.64 -3.61
C PHE A 75 -0.89 26.22 -3.73
N GLY A 76 -0.28 26.15 -4.92
CA GLY A 76 1.04 26.73 -5.19
C GLY A 76 2.22 25.76 -5.01
N TYR A 77 1.98 24.46 -4.92
CA TYR A 77 3.04 23.44 -4.92
C TYR A 77 3.42 23.10 -6.36
N ASN A 78 4.54 23.63 -6.83
CA ASN A 78 4.95 23.51 -8.24
C ASN A 78 6.06 22.45 -8.47
N ASP A 79 6.81 22.06 -7.44
CA ASP A 79 7.84 21.03 -7.52
C ASP A 79 7.29 19.69 -7.01
N LEU A 80 6.56 19.00 -7.89
CA LEU A 80 5.94 17.70 -7.62
C LEU A 80 6.74 16.59 -8.28
N VAL A 81 6.85 15.42 -7.63
CA VAL A 81 7.52 14.25 -8.17
C VAL A 81 6.81 12.97 -7.75
N GLY A 82 6.53 12.08 -8.69
CA GLY A 82 6.04 10.72 -8.39
C GLY A 82 7.13 9.89 -7.71
N VAL A 83 6.76 9.07 -6.73
CA VAL A 83 7.70 8.19 -6.03
C VAL A 83 7.27 6.75 -6.19
N HIS A 84 8.08 5.95 -6.87
CA HIS A 84 7.81 4.57 -7.22
C HIS A 84 8.93 3.65 -6.78
N ASN A 85 8.56 2.45 -6.30
CA ASN A 85 9.51 1.38 -6.03
C ASN A 85 8.92 0.06 -6.55
N ASP A 86 9.76 -0.83 -7.05
CA ASP A 86 9.31 -2.14 -7.51
C ASP A 86 8.98 -3.08 -6.35
N THR A 87 8.35 -4.19 -6.67
CA THR A 87 8.17 -5.32 -5.76
C THR A 87 8.58 -6.61 -6.48
N VAL A 88 8.92 -7.60 -5.69
CA VAL A 88 9.29 -8.92 -6.21
C VAL A 88 8.14 -9.66 -6.92
N VAL A 89 6.90 -9.20 -6.78
CA VAL A 89 5.68 -9.87 -7.29
C VAL A 89 4.82 -8.99 -8.19
N VAL A 90 5.18 -7.72 -8.40
CA VAL A 90 4.43 -6.77 -9.22
C VAL A 90 5.40 -6.07 -10.17
N ASN A 91 5.09 -6.10 -11.46
CA ASN A 91 5.78 -5.28 -12.44
C ASN A 91 5.28 -3.84 -12.30
N THR A 92 6.12 -2.93 -11.83
CA THR A 92 5.76 -1.54 -11.54
C THR A 92 5.41 -0.78 -12.81
N ALA A 93 6.16 -0.93 -13.90
CA ALA A 93 5.91 -0.24 -15.16
C ALA A 93 4.55 -0.65 -15.78
N ASP A 94 4.24 -1.95 -15.74
CA ASP A 94 2.90 -2.41 -16.14
C ASP A 94 1.82 -1.89 -15.18
N GLY A 95 2.12 -1.85 -13.88
CA GLY A 95 1.22 -1.33 -12.85
C GLY A 95 0.88 0.14 -13.05
N GLU A 96 1.86 0.98 -13.34
CA GLU A 96 1.65 2.41 -13.66
C GLU A 96 0.76 2.61 -14.89
N ARG A 97 1.06 1.87 -15.96
CA ARG A 97 0.30 1.97 -17.20
C ARG A 97 -1.14 1.48 -17.02
N ASN A 98 -1.30 0.29 -16.46
CA ASN A 98 -2.61 -0.38 -16.40
C ASN A 98 -3.54 0.24 -15.34
N ASN A 99 -3.01 0.85 -14.28
CA ASN A 99 -3.78 1.66 -13.32
C ASN A 99 -3.88 3.14 -13.73
N LYS A 100 -3.43 3.51 -14.94
CA LYS A 100 -3.50 4.86 -15.53
C LYS A 100 -2.65 5.92 -14.79
N HIS A 101 -1.76 5.53 -13.87
CA HIS A 101 -0.92 6.49 -13.16
C HIS A 101 0.02 7.23 -14.12
N ARG A 102 0.62 6.49 -15.08
CA ARG A 102 1.51 7.07 -16.09
C ARG A 102 0.79 8.12 -16.93
N PHE A 103 -0.44 7.84 -17.35
CA PHE A 103 -1.26 8.80 -18.08
C PHE A 103 -1.47 10.09 -17.28
N VAL A 104 -1.80 9.99 -15.99
CA VAL A 104 -2.02 11.15 -15.12
C VAL A 104 -0.73 11.93 -14.90
N THR A 105 0.40 11.27 -14.61
CA THR A 105 1.66 11.97 -14.40
C THR A 105 2.17 12.66 -15.68
N ASP A 106 2.02 12.03 -16.83
CA ASP A 106 2.38 12.62 -18.13
C ASP A 106 1.48 13.82 -18.48
N MET A 107 0.15 13.70 -18.24
CA MET A 107 -0.81 14.79 -18.46
C MET A 107 -0.48 16.04 -17.61
N HIS A 108 0.03 15.83 -16.41
CA HIS A 108 0.41 16.91 -15.52
C HIS A 108 1.88 17.29 -15.56
N GLU A 109 2.68 16.68 -16.43
CA GLU A 109 4.12 16.88 -16.53
C GLU A 109 4.86 16.66 -15.18
N VAL A 110 4.40 15.68 -14.39
CA VAL A 110 5.02 15.31 -13.11
C VAL A 110 6.06 14.21 -13.35
N PRO A 111 7.35 14.49 -13.15
CA PRO A 111 8.39 13.48 -13.28
C PRO A 111 8.27 12.40 -12.19
N CYS A 112 8.80 11.20 -12.45
CA CYS A 112 8.76 10.09 -11.51
C CYS A 112 10.16 9.62 -11.11
N LEU A 113 10.37 9.40 -9.82
CA LEU A 113 11.54 8.77 -9.24
C LEU A 113 11.31 7.25 -9.17
N TYR A 114 12.08 6.51 -9.94
CA TYR A 114 12.05 5.05 -9.96
C TYR A 114 13.15 4.51 -9.04
N LEU A 115 12.83 4.33 -7.75
CA LEU A 115 13.77 3.99 -6.69
C LEU A 115 14.43 2.61 -6.85
N TYR A 116 14.03 1.83 -7.85
CA TYR A 116 14.59 0.54 -8.19
C TYR A 116 15.66 0.59 -9.29
N ASN A 117 15.90 1.76 -9.89
CA ASN A 117 16.97 1.94 -10.84
C ASN A 117 18.34 1.81 -10.14
N GLU A 118 19.33 1.28 -10.85
CA GLU A 118 20.67 0.98 -10.28
C GLU A 118 21.44 2.23 -9.87
N ASP A 119 21.15 3.36 -10.49
CA ASP A 119 21.77 4.68 -10.25
C ASP A 119 21.16 5.42 -9.05
N PHE A 120 20.11 4.89 -8.41
CA PHE A 120 19.56 5.52 -7.22
C PHE A 120 20.47 5.32 -6.00
N GLU A 121 20.82 6.44 -5.35
CA GLU A 121 21.63 6.45 -4.14
C GLU A 121 20.79 6.06 -2.91
N TRP A 122 21.22 5.02 -2.22
CA TRP A 122 20.70 4.60 -0.93
C TRP A 122 21.72 4.93 0.16
N ILE A 123 21.30 5.62 1.20
CA ILE A 123 22.16 6.05 2.31
C ILE A 123 21.79 5.30 3.59
N GLU A 124 22.79 5.00 4.41
CA GLU A 124 22.56 4.43 5.74
C GLU A 124 21.82 5.44 6.61
N TYR A 125 20.70 5.01 7.19
CA TYR A 125 19.91 5.83 8.09
C TYR A 125 20.10 5.37 9.54
N LYS A 126 20.35 6.34 10.43
CA LYS A 126 20.44 6.13 11.89
C LYS A 126 19.34 6.93 12.56
N PRO A 127 18.46 6.29 13.35
CA PRO A 127 17.36 6.98 14.01
C PRO A 127 17.88 8.00 15.03
N LYS A 128 17.28 9.19 15.08
CA LYS A 128 17.67 10.29 15.95
C LYS A 128 16.77 10.38 17.19
N ALA A 129 15.45 10.24 17.01
CA ALA A 129 14.47 10.44 18.07
C ALA A 129 14.37 9.25 19.03
N ARG A 130 14.48 8.02 18.54
CA ARG A 130 14.40 6.80 19.35
C ARG A 130 15.03 5.61 18.60
N PRO A 131 15.49 4.55 19.32
CA PRO A 131 15.96 3.33 18.70
C PRO A 131 14.85 2.65 17.87
N PHE A 132 15.24 1.88 16.85
CA PHE A 132 14.32 1.01 16.14
C PHE A 132 13.66 -0.01 17.07
N LEU A 133 12.43 -0.37 16.77
CA LEU A 133 11.77 -1.51 17.42
C LEU A 133 12.30 -2.83 16.85
N VAL A 134 12.49 -2.88 15.53
CA VAL A 134 12.83 -4.13 14.83
C VAL A 134 13.76 -3.99 13.63
N LEU A 135 13.84 -2.83 12.97
CA LEU A 135 14.54 -2.71 11.68
C LEU A 135 16.05 -3.03 11.81
N ASP A 136 16.70 -2.66 12.89
CA ASP A 136 18.09 -3.00 13.19
C ASP A 136 18.34 -4.50 13.37
N LYS A 137 17.32 -5.25 13.81
CA LYS A 137 17.38 -6.70 13.98
C LYS A 137 17.12 -7.44 12.66
N VAL A 138 16.27 -6.86 11.80
CA VAL A 138 15.97 -7.43 10.47
C VAL A 138 17.11 -7.15 9.49
N TYR A 139 17.74 -5.97 9.60
CA TYR A 139 18.84 -5.52 8.74
C TYR A 139 20.08 -5.23 9.58
N PRO A 140 20.81 -6.27 10.02
CA PRO A 140 21.98 -6.09 10.87
C PRO A 140 23.14 -5.34 10.19
N ASP A 141 23.17 -5.33 8.85
CA ASP A 141 24.17 -4.63 8.04
C ASP A 141 23.82 -3.13 7.84
N GLY A 142 22.74 -2.65 8.44
CA GLY A 142 22.25 -1.27 8.38
C GLY A 142 20.90 -1.12 7.73
N VAL A 143 20.20 -0.05 8.10
CA VAL A 143 18.93 0.37 7.49
C VAL A 143 19.23 1.43 6.44
N PHE A 144 18.88 1.19 5.18
CA PHE A 144 19.14 2.11 4.08
C PHE A 144 17.85 2.69 3.54
N ILE A 145 17.85 4.00 3.29
CA ILE A 145 16.74 4.75 2.70
C ILE A 145 17.18 5.43 1.40
N PRO A 146 16.26 5.74 0.48
CA PRO A 146 16.59 6.50 -0.72
C PRO A 146 16.99 7.93 -0.35
N LYS A 147 18.20 8.37 -0.71
CA LYS A 147 18.67 9.74 -0.45
C LYS A 147 17.75 10.80 -1.04
N ALA A 148 17.16 10.53 -2.21
CA ALA A 148 16.23 11.44 -2.88
C ALA A 148 14.94 11.75 -2.08
N LEU A 149 14.65 10.99 -1.05
CA LEU A 149 13.49 11.23 -0.16
C LEU A 149 13.84 12.08 1.07
N GLU A 150 15.12 12.30 1.35
CA GLU A 150 15.52 13.13 2.48
C GLU A 150 15.29 14.62 2.18
N GLY A 151 14.62 15.31 3.10
CA GLY A 151 14.37 16.75 3.00
C GLY A 151 13.23 17.17 2.06
N ILE A 152 12.49 16.24 1.47
CA ILE A 152 11.30 16.55 0.68
C ILE A 152 10.02 16.27 1.48
N ASN A 153 8.91 16.95 1.16
CA ASN A 153 7.60 16.55 1.64
C ASN A 153 7.20 15.20 1.05
N ILE A 154 6.38 14.43 1.77
CA ILE A 154 5.80 13.20 1.23
C ILE A 154 4.28 13.21 1.38
N LEU A 155 3.56 12.95 0.28
CA LEU A 155 2.12 12.79 0.25
C LEU A 155 1.77 11.36 -0.17
N HIS A 156 1.15 10.62 0.73
CA HIS A 156 0.73 9.25 0.51
C HIS A 156 -0.65 9.17 -0.14
N LEU A 157 -0.81 8.26 -1.10
CA LEU A 157 -2.04 8.00 -1.83
C LEU A 157 -2.52 6.54 -1.61
N PRO A 158 -2.86 6.14 -0.37
CA PRO A 158 -3.36 4.81 -0.07
C PRO A 158 -4.83 4.66 -0.48
N THR A 159 -5.31 3.41 -0.45
CA THR A 159 -6.72 3.07 -0.64
C THR A 159 -7.26 2.32 0.57
N VAL A 160 -8.57 2.47 0.83
CA VAL A 160 -9.25 1.78 1.94
C VAL A 160 -9.42 0.30 1.59
N LYS A 161 -8.72 -0.58 2.30
CA LYS A 161 -8.82 -2.03 2.10
C LYS A 161 -8.27 -2.84 3.27
N THR A 162 -8.76 -4.06 3.40
CA THR A 162 -8.20 -5.07 4.30
C THR A 162 -6.83 -5.56 3.83
N HIS A 163 -6.12 -6.26 4.71
CA HIS A 163 -4.82 -6.84 4.41
C HIS A 163 -4.55 -8.11 5.24
N VAL A 164 -4.01 -9.15 4.59
CA VAL A 164 -3.77 -10.47 5.20
C VAL A 164 -2.86 -10.45 6.44
N PHE A 165 -1.91 -9.51 6.58
CA PHE A 165 -0.98 -9.46 7.71
C PHE A 165 -1.28 -8.33 8.71
N THR A 166 -1.82 -7.21 8.27
CA THR A 166 -1.99 -5.99 9.10
C THR A 166 -3.44 -5.65 9.37
N THR A 167 -4.37 -6.51 9.01
CA THR A 167 -5.84 -6.35 9.04
C THR A 167 -6.32 -5.31 8.05
N ILE A 168 -5.76 -4.11 8.06
CA ILE A 168 -5.98 -3.06 7.07
C ILE A 168 -4.67 -2.68 6.38
N THR A 169 -4.77 -2.07 5.20
CA THR A 169 -3.72 -1.20 4.66
C THR A 169 -3.96 0.22 5.16
N GLY A 170 -3.18 1.18 4.71
CA GLY A 170 -3.39 2.57 5.04
C GLY A 170 -2.19 3.44 4.71
N ALA A 171 -2.17 4.63 5.28
CA ALA A 171 -1.12 5.62 5.07
C ALA A 171 0.22 5.17 5.68
N MET A 172 0.21 4.65 6.92
CA MET A 172 1.43 4.11 7.54
C MET A 172 2.06 3.01 6.69
N LYS A 173 1.23 2.11 6.13
CA LYS A 173 1.73 1.01 5.30
C LYS A 173 2.18 1.45 3.91
N ASN A 174 1.71 2.59 3.40
CA ASN A 174 2.08 3.06 2.07
C ASN A 174 3.57 3.45 1.96
N ALA A 175 4.18 3.88 3.05
CA ALA A 175 5.62 4.14 3.16
C ALA A 175 6.49 2.90 2.93
N PHE A 176 5.97 1.72 3.24
CA PHE A 176 6.67 0.44 3.08
C PHE A 176 7.21 0.22 1.65
N GLY A 177 6.46 0.66 0.64
CA GLY A 177 6.86 0.58 -0.75
C GLY A 177 7.77 1.71 -1.24
N GLY A 178 8.19 2.65 -0.36
CA GLY A 178 9.07 3.78 -0.71
C GLY A 178 10.39 3.78 0.06
N LEU A 179 10.32 3.55 1.37
CA LEU A 179 11.46 3.71 2.25
C LEU A 179 12.35 2.47 2.38
N LEU A 180 11.83 1.27 2.15
CA LEU A 180 12.61 0.04 2.30
C LEU A 180 13.09 -0.50 0.95
N HIS A 181 14.31 -1.02 0.95
CA HIS A 181 14.95 -1.71 -0.16
C HIS A 181 14.15 -2.95 -0.63
N ARG A 182 14.57 -3.60 -1.72
CA ARG A 182 13.95 -4.80 -2.32
C ARG A 182 13.70 -5.94 -1.33
N GLN A 183 14.54 -6.09 -0.31
CA GLN A 183 14.42 -7.12 0.73
C GLN A 183 13.39 -6.82 1.82
N ARG A 184 12.53 -5.81 1.63
CA ARG A 184 11.49 -5.43 2.62
C ARG A 184 10.55 -6.57 3.03
N HIS A 185 10.42 -7.61 2.21
CA HIS A 185 9.62 -8.79 2.56
C HIS A 185 10.15 -9.53 3.80
N TRP A 186 11.41 -9.34 4.21
CA TRP A 186 11.98 -9.91 5.45
C TRP A 186 11.28 -9.36 6.70
N THR A 187 10.69 -8.18 6.62
CA THR A 187 10.01 -7.56 7.76
C THR A 187 8.57 -8.07 7.97
N HIS A 188 8.02 -8.92 7.08
CA HIS A 188 6.63 -9.35 7.21
C HIS A 188 6.33 -10.10 8.51
N ALA A 189 7.28 -10.83 9.08
CA ALA A 189 7.13 -11.48 10.37
C ALA A 189 6.93 -10.49 11.54
N VAL A 190 7.43 -9.27 11.40
CA VAL A 190 7.40 -8.19 12.40
C VAL A 190 6.79 -6.91 11.83
N ILE A 191 5.87 -7.06 10.88
CA ILE A 191 5.35 -5.96 10.06
C ILE A 191 4.74 -4.81 10.88
N HIS A 192 4.05 -5.10 11.98
CA HIS A 192 3.45 -4.06 12.82
C HIS A 192 4.49 -3.11 13.42
N ASP A 193 5.57 -3.64 13.99
CA ASP A 193 6.66 -2.84 14.55
C ASP A 193 7.47 -2.15 13.43
N THR A 194 7.61 -2.81 12.27
CA THR A 194 8.20 -2.21 11.06
C THR A 194 7.46 -0.95 10.63
N LEU A 195 6.12 -0.96 10.60
CA LEU A 195 5.34 0.22 10.20
C LEU A 195 5.54 1.40 11.16
N VAL A 196 5.71 1.11 12.44
CA VAL A 196 6.01 2.13 13.45
C VAL A 196 7.41 2.71 13.26
N ASP A 197 8.40 1.87 12.99
CA ASP A 197 9.76 2.34 12.68
C ASP A 197 9.78 3.18 11.40
N LEU A 198 9.05 2.77 10.35
CA LEU A 198 8.93 3.55 9.11
C LEU A 198 8.25 4.90 9.33
N LEU A 199 7.23 4.99 10.19
CA LEU A 199 6.61 6.26 10.52
C LEU A 199 7.59 7.18 11.27
N THR A 200 8.41 6.62 12.16
CA THR A 200 9.48 7.38 12.82
C THR A 200 10.48 7.93 11.81
N ILE A 201 10.96 7.11 10.88
CA ILE A 201 11.85 7.56 9.80
C ILE A 201 11.22 8.71 9.02
N GLN A 202 9.95 8.56 8.61
CA GLN A 202 9.25 9.61 7.85
C GLN A 202 9.20 10.94 8.59
N GLN A 203 8.86 10.91 9.88
CA GLN A 203 8.79 12.12 10.70
C GLN A 203 10.16 12.78 10.93
N GLU A 204 11.25 12.04 10.77
CA GLU A 204 12.61 12.59 10.89
C GLU A 204 13.17 13.13 9.56
N ILE A 205 12.82 12.54 8.42
CA ILE A 205 13.42 12.90 7.13
C ILE A 205 12.58 13.86 6.30
N HIS A 206 11.26 13.88 6.51
CA HIS A 206 10.35 14.73 5.75
C HIS A 206 9.95 15.98 6.53
N PRO A 207 10.07 17.18 5.94
CA PRO A 207 9.55 18.42 6.54
C PRO A 207 8.04 18.40 6.73
N GLY A 208 7.32 17.69 5.86
CA GLY A 208 5.87 17.50 5.93
C GLY A 208 5.47 16.11 5.44
N VAL A 209 4.50 15.50 6.15
CA VAL A 209 3.89 14.22 5.79
C VAL A 209 2.39 14.40 5.70
N PHE A 210 1.79 13.93 4.60
CA PHE A 210 0.35 14.04 4.39
C PHE A 210 -0.19 12.79 3.71
N ALA A 211 -1.49 12.54 3.82
CA ALA A 211 -2.15 11.45 3.11
C ALA A 211 -3.51 11.89 2.56
N VAL A 212 -3.81 11.44 1.34
CA VAL A 212 -5.15 11.45 0.73
C VAL A 212 -5.51 10.01 0.44
N MET A 213 -6.49 9.47 1.15
CA MET A 213 -6.89 8.06 1.08
C MET A 213 -8.20 7.93 0.31
N ASP A 214 -8.20 7.06 -0.70
CA ASP A 214 -9.37 6.78 -1.53
C ASP A 214 -10.16 5.58 -1.00
N GLY A 215 -11.44 5.78 -0.76
CA GLY A 215 -12.45 4.78 -0.43
C GLY A 215 -13.66 4.87 -1.36
N THR A 216 -13.49 5.36 -2.59
CA THR A 216 -14.54 5.29 -3.62
C THR A 216 -14.92 3.84 -3.90
N PHE A 217 -13.92 3.03 -4.24
CA PHE A 217 -13.95 1.59 -4.04
C PHE A 217 -13.18 1.24 -2.78
N ALA A 218 -13.79 0.48 -1.88
CA ALA A 218 -13.12 -0.11 -0.73
C ALA A 218 -13.03 -1.63 -0.87
N GLY A 219 -11.96 -2.23 -0.35
CA GLY A 219 -11.67 -3.66 -0.52
C GLY A 219 -11.80 -4.46 0.76
N ASP A 220 -12.51 -5.58 0.72
CA ASP A 220 -12.81 -6.50 1.82
C ASP A 220 -12.32 -7.93 1.53
N GLY A 221 -11.88 -8.65 2.54
CA GLY A 221 -11.41 -10.03 2.43
C GLY A 221 -9.89 -10.17 2.40
N PRO A 222 -9.30 -11.06 1.56
CA PRO A 222 -7.87 -11.35 1.57
C PRO A 222 -7.06 -10.32 0.77
N GLY A 223 -7.03 -9.07 1.28
CA GLY A 223 -6.26 -7.98 0.67
C GLY A 223 -4.74 -8.23 0.68
N PRO A 224 -4.00 -7.52 -0.17
CA PRO A 224 -4.40 -6.33 -0.95
C PRO A 224 -4.92 -6.61 -2.38
N ARG A 225 -5.07 -7.87 -2.82
CA ARG A 225 -5.41 -8.21 -4.21
C ARG A 225 -6.72 -8.99 -4.35
N ALA A 226 -6.85 -10.12 -3.68
CA ALA A 226 -7.98 -11.05 -3.87
C ALA A 226 -9.26 -10.64 -3.12
N MET A 227 -9.55 -9.35 -3.08
CA MET A 227 -10.64 -8.75 -2.30
C MET A 227 -12.00 -8.82 -3.00
N ARG A 228 -13.06 -8.67 -2.22
CA ARG A 228 -14.37 -8.17 -2.69
C ARG A 228 -14.30 -6.65 -2.72
N TRP A 229 -14.83 -6.02 -3.74
CA TRP A 229 -14.92 -4.57 -3.82
C TRP A 229 -16.31 -4.08 -3.41
N HIS A 230 -16.36 -2.87 -2.84
CA HIS A 230 -17.58 -2.20 -2.42
C HIS A 230 -17.48 -0.72 -2.80
N GLU A 231 -18.55 -0.15 -3.36
CA GLU A 231 -18.65 1.29 -3.53
C GLU A 231 -18.97 1.93 -2.17
N LYS A 232 -18.08 2.76 -1.67
CA LYS A 232 -18.25 3.49 -0.40
C LYS A 232 -18.33 4.99 -0.59
N ASN A 233 -17.81 5.49 -1.72
CA ASN A 233 -17.94 6.88 -2.12
C ASN A 233 -17.42 7.85 -1.05
N ILE A 234 -16.28 7.52 -0.43
CA ILE A 234 -15.69 8.26 0.67
C ILE A 234 -14.22 8.57 0.39
N LEU A 235 -13.81 9.77 0.80
CA LEU A 235 -12.43 10.23 0.76
C LEU A 235 -11.99 10.64 2.15
N LEU A 236 -10.72 10.39 2.50
CA LEU A 236 -10.13 10.81 3.76
C LEU A 236 -8.81 11.55 3.50
N ALA A 237 -8.49 12.57 4.31
CA ALA A 237 -7.17 13.19 4.29
C ALA A 237 -6.72 13.61 5.70
N SER A 238 -5.41 13.53 5.92
CA SER A 238 -4.80 13.93 7.18
C SER A 238 -3.29 14.13 7.05
N ALA A 239 -2.72 14.99 7.89
CA ALA A 239 -1.30 15.02 8.18
C ALA A 239 -0.89 13.93 9.18
N ASP A 240 -1.83 13.40 9.96
CA ASP A 240 -1.61 12.35 10.94
C ASP A 240 -1.89 10.96 10.32
N GLN A 241 -0.81 10.23 10.02
CA GLN A 241 -0.87 8.92 9.38
C GLN A 241 -1.52 7.86 10.28
N VAL A 242 -1.43 8.03 11.60
CA VAL A 242 -2.05 7.13 12.58
C VAL A 242 -3.55 7.41 12.67
N ALA A 243 -3.94 8.69 12.71
CA ALA A 243 -5.33 9.09 12.81
C ALA A 243 -6.14 8.69 11.57
N ILE A 244 -5.61 8.91 10.36
CA ILE A 244 -6.32 8.53 9.13
C ILE A 244 -6.49 7.00 9.04
N ASP A 245 -5.48 6.22 9.45
CA ASP A 245 -5.58 4.76 9.48
C ASP A 245 -6.57 4.28 10.54
N ALA A 246 -6.65 4.97 11.70
CA ALA A 246 -7.62 4.67 12.74
C ALA A 246 -9.07 4.95 12.28
N VAL A 247 -9.32 6.09 11.61
CA VAL A 247 -10.63 6.40 11.05
C VAL A 247 -11.02 5.40 9.95
N SER A 248 -10.06 5.04 9.08
CA SER A 248 -10.26 4.03 8.05
C SER A 248 -10.58 2.66 8.64
N ALA A 249 -9.90 2.25 9.72
CA ALA A 249 -10.18 1.00 10.43
C ALA A 249 -11.60 0.98 11.03
N LYS A 250 -12.01 2.09 11.67
CA LYS A 250 -13.36 2.24 12.26
C LYS A 250 -14.45 2.12 11.19
N LEU A 251 -14.29 2.79 10.04
CA LEU A 251 -15.22 2.68 8.91
C LEU A 251 -15.33 1.24 8.40
N GLN A 252 -14.22 0.51 8.33
CA GLN A 252 -14.19 -0.90 7.93
C GLN A 252 -14.84 -1.84 8.96
N GLY A 253 -15.09 -1.37 10.19
CA GLY A 253 -15.71 -2.14 11.28
C GLY A 253 -14.71 -2.77 12.25
N PHE A 254 -13.42 -2.38 12.18
CA PHE A 254 -12.40 -2.85 13.12
C PHE A 254 -12.21 -1.85 14.28
N ASP A 255 -11.88 -2.35 15.47
CA ASP A 255 -11.39 -1.51 16.55
C ASP A 255 -9.94 -1.06 16.25
N PRO A 256 -9.68 0.25 16.02
CA PRO A 256 -8.35 0.73 15.68
C PRO A 256 -7.30 0.43 16.75
N MET A 257 -7.70 0.48 18.04
CA MET A 257 -6.78 0.24 19.15
C MET A 257 -6.42 -1.24 19.32
N SER A 258 -7.18 -2.16 18.72
CA SER A 258 -6.82 -3.57 18.63
C SER A 258 -5.73 -3.83 17.57
N LEU A 259 -5.52 -2.90 16.64
CA LEU A 259 -4.51 -3.00 15.58
C LEU A 259 -3.14 -2.59 16.12
N ARG A 260 -2.26 -3.56 16.33
CA ARG A 260 -0.98 -3.38 17.03
C ARG A 260 -0.15 -2.20 16.49
N PHE A 261 -0.08 -1.96 15.19
CA PHE A 261 0.72 -0.87 14.63
C PHE A 261 0.12 0.50 14.93
N ILE A 262 -1.22 0.64 14.93
CA ILE A 262 -1.92 1.89 15.30
C ILE A 262 -1.74 2.15 16.79
N ASN A 263 -2.07 1.15 17.63
CA ASN A 263 -1.92 1.28 19.07
C ASN A 263 -0.49 1.63 19.48
N LYS A 264 0.50 0.94 18.91
CA LYS A 264 1.92 1.18 19.23
C LYS A 264 2.39 2.57 18.77
N ALA A 265 1.98 3.04 17.62
CA ALA A 265 2.28 4.38 17.14
C ALA A 265 1.63 5.46 18.04
N HIS A 266 0.40 5.22 18.49
CA HIS A 266 -0.30 6.09 19.44
C HIS A 266 0.43 6.15 20.79
N GLU A 267 0.77 5.00 21.38
CA GLU A 267 1.52 4.92 22.65
C GLU A 267 2.86 5.67 22.60
N LEU A 268 3.53 5.63 21.45
CA LEU A 268 4.80 6.33 21.23
C LEU A 268 4.63 7.81 20.86
N GLY A 269 3.38 8.29 20.74
CA GLY A 269 3.07 9.69 20.45
C GLY A 269 3.34 10.11 18.99
N LEU A 270 3.48 9.14 18.06
CA LEU A 270 3.74 9.40 16.64
C LEU A 270 2.50 9.91 15.90
N GLY A 271 1.32 9.80 16.50
CA GLY A 271 0.03 10.27 16.01
C GLY A 271 -1.08 9.81 16.94
N VAL A 272 -2.33 10.09 16.59
CA VAL A 272 -3.52 9.80 17.41
C VAL A 272 -4.25 8.58 16.87
N GLY A 273 -4.19 7.44 17.56
CA GLY A 273 -4.85 6.20 17.17
C GLY A 273 -6.21 5.98 17.82
N ASN A 274 -6.48 6.62 18.96
CA ASN A 274 -7.75 6.50 19.68
C ASN A 274 -8.84 7.32 18.99
N PRO A 275 -9.91 6.71 18.43
CA PRO A 275 -10.95 7.44 17.70
C PRO A 275 -11.66 8.53 18.52
N ARG A 276 -11.66 8.45 19.84
CA ARG A 276 -12.28 9.43 20.72
C ARG A 276 -11.47 10.73 20.84
N GLU A 277 -10.21 10.69 20.45
CA GLU A 277 -9.27 11.81 20.50
C GLU A 277 -9.03 12.43 19.11
N ILE A 278 -9.65 11.85 18.06
CA ILE A 278 -9.52 12.31 16.70
C ILE A 278 -10.62 13.33 16.37
N GLU A 279 -10.22 14.52 15.93
CA GLU A 279 -11.12 15.52 15.35
C GLU A 279 -11.47 15.12 13.91
N ILE A 280 -12.73 14.81 13.65
CA ILE A 280 -13.22 14.52 12.29
C ILE A 280 -13.91 15.78 11.77
N VAL A 281 -13.46 16.26 10.60
CA VAL A 281 -14.04 17.42 9.92
C VAL A 281 -14.65 17.03 8.59
N GLY A 282 -15.75 17.70 8.20
CA GLY A 282 -16.47 17.42 6.97
C GLY A 282 -17.64 16.46 7.20
N TYR A 283 -17.57 15.25 6.67
CA TYR A 283 -18.63 14.26 6.81
C TYR A 283 -18.56 13.53 8.15
N ASP A 284 -19.71 13.46 8.85
CA ASP A 284 -19.82 12.73 10.12
C ASP A 284 -19.90 11.21 9.87
N ILE A 285 -18.84 10.51 10.22
CA ILE A 285 -18.73 9.06 10.03
C ILE A 285 -19.67 8.24 10.93
N GLU A 286 -20.26 8.82 11.98
CA GLU A 286 -21.26 8.12 12.80
C GLU A 286 -22.58 7.91 12.05
N GLN A 287 -22.78 8.61 10.93
CA GLN A 287 -23.91 8.39 10.01
C GLN A 287 -23.67 7.17 9.09
N GLU A 288 -22.41 6.68 8.99
CA GLU A 288 -22.13 5.47 8.23
C GLU A 288 -22.52 4.23 9.03
N GLN A 289 -23.25 3.33 8.38
CA GLN A 289 -23.40 1.98 8.92
C GLN A 289 -22.02 1.27 8.88
N PRO A 290 -21.63 0.54 9.93
CA PRO A 290 -20.38 -0.22 9.91
C PRO A 290 -20.32 -1.12 8.67
N TRP A 291 -19.19 -1.07 7.95
CA TRP A 291 -19.07 -1.82 6.69
C TRP A 291 -18.92 -3.33 6.92
N ASN A 292 -18.63 -3.73 8.15
CA ASN A 292 -18.48 -5.12 8.57
C ASN A 292 -17.50 -5.90 7.69
N PHE A 293 -16.39 -5.26 7.33
CA PHE A 293 -15.34 -5.91 6.55
C PHE A 293 -14.67 -7.02 7.36
N VAL A 294 -14.26 -8.06 6.66
CA VAL A 294 -13.62 -9.23 7.28
C VAL A 294 -12.22 -9.40 6.72
N GLN A 295 -11.23 -9.50 7.61
CA GLN A 295 -9.91 -9.95 7.20
C GLN A 295 -9.94 -11.44 6.92
N GLU A 296 -9.50 -11.84 5.73
CA GLU A 296 -9.41 -13.23 5.33
C GLU A 296 -8.00 -13.57 4.83
N ASP A 297 -7.70 -14.84 4.73
CA ASP A 297 -6.43 -15.34 4.22
C ASP A 297 -6.59 -16.04 2.88
N THR A 298 -5.65 -15.82 1.98
CA THR A 298 -5.45 -16.68 0.81
C THR A 298 -4.72 -17.97 1.19
N PHE A 299 -4.73 -18.96 0.32
CA PHE A 299 -3.87 -20.14 0.49
C PHE A 299 -2.38 -19.74 0.64
N ALA A 300 -1.92 -18.80 -0.17
CA ALA A 300 -0.55 -18.31 -0.12
C ALA A 300 -0.22 -17.60 1.21
N SER A 301 -1.11 -16.73 1.71
CA SER A 301 -0.87 -16.04 2.99
C SER A 301 -0.93 -16.98 4.18
N ARG A 302 -1.79 -18.01 4.16
CA ARG A 302 -1.79 -19.08 5.18
C ARG A 302 -0.45 -19.80 5.23
N GLY A 303 0.10 -20.18 4.05
CA GLY A 303 1.42 -20.78 3.95
C GLY A 303 2.52 -19.88 4.52
N GLN A 304 2.50 -18.59 4.20
CA GLN A 304 3.45 -17.61 4.74
C GLN A 304 3.33 -17.46 6.27
N LYS A 305 2.10 -17.42 6.82
CA LYS A 305 1.88 -17.36 8.27
C LYS A 305 2.42 -18.58 9.00
N LEU A 306 2.35 -19.79 8.39
CA LEU A 306 2.99 -21.00 8.95
C LEU A 306 4.51 -20.85 9.03
N ILE A 307 5.14 -20.15 8.08
CA ILE A 307 6.58 -19.89 8.09
C ILE A 307 6.93 -18.80 9.10
N TYR A 308 6.16 -17.70 9.17
CA TYR A 308 6.48 -16.58 10.07
C TYR A 308 6.18 -16.86 11.54
N HIS A 309 5.07 -17.52 11.83
CA HIS A 309 4.54 -17.67 13.20
C HIS A 309 4.17 -19.10 13.57
N GLY A 310 4.23 -20.04 12.63
CA GLY A 310 3.84 -21.44 12.81
C GLY A 310 5.02 -22.40 12.95
N PRO A 311 4.78 -23.70 12.77
CA PRO A 311 5.77 -24.75 12.94
C PRO A 311 6.95 -24.68 11.95
N LEU A 312 6.82 -23.97 10.85
CA LEU A 312 7.90 -23.79 9.86
C LEU A 312 8.83 -22.60 10.18
N LYS A 313 8.61 -21.87 11.29
CA LYS A 313 9.44 -20.72 11.69
C LYS A 313 10.95 -21.03 11.78
N PRO A 314 11.42 -22.19 12.26
CA PRO A 314 12.85 -22.52 12.25
C PRO A 314 13.49 -22.50 10.85
N PHE A 315 12.69 -22.66 9.80
CA PHE A 315 13.13 -22.68 8.40
C PHE A 315 12.93 -21.34 7.68
N GLU A 316 12.45 -20.28 8.37
CA GLU A 316 12.13 -18.97 7.78
C GLU A 316 13.30 -18.42 6.97
N LYS A 317 14.51 -18.40 7.53
CA LYS A 317 15.70 -17.88 6.83
C LYS A 317 16.01 -18.66 5.56
N ILE A 318 15.89 -19.97 5.58
CA ILE A 318 16.14 -20.82 4.41
C ILE A 318 15.05 -20.61 3.36
N LEU A 319 13.79 -20.56 3.76
CA LEU A 319 12.65 -20.49 2.84
C LEU A 319 12.41 -19.08 2.25
N LEU A 320 12.70 -18.02 3.01
CA LEU A 320 12.32 -16.65 2.64
C LEU A 320 13.48 -15.65 2.56
N GLN A 321 14.70 -16.04 2.95
CA GLN A 321 15.86 -15.14 2.95
C GLN A 321 17.09 -15.75 2.24
N SER A 322 16.94 -16.92 1.58
CA SER A 322 17.99 -17.61 0.83
C SER A 322 17.72 -17.53 -0.69
N PRO A 323 18.63 -18.00 -1.53
CA PRO A 323 18.40 -18.14 -2.97
C PRO A 323 17.19 -18.99 -3.39
N LEU A 324 16.54 -19.67 -2.43
CA LEU A 324 15.30 -20.43 -2.67
C LEU A 324 14.04 -19.54 -2.71
N VAL A 325 14.11 -18.28 -2.29
CA VAL A 325 12.98 -17.32 -2.26
C VAL A 325 12.14 -17.25 -3.55
N PRO A 326 12.68 -17.46 -4.78
CA PRO A 326 11.88 -17.43 -6.00
C PRO A 326 10.65 -18.35 -5.98
N TRP A 327 10.67 -19.43 -5.18
CA TRP A 327 9.50 -20.31 -5.04
C TRP A 327 8.27 -19.58 -4.47
N SER A 328 8.45 -18.71 -3.49
CA SER A 328 7.34 -17.97 -2.85
C SER A 328 6.77 -16.92 -3.77
N PHE A 329 7.61 -16.29 -4.60
CA PHE A 329 7.18 -15.36 -5.64
C PHE A 329 6.39 -16.07 -6.72
N PHE A 330 6.88 -17.23 -7.14
CA PHE A 330 6.17 -18.11 -8.07
C PHE A 330 4.80 -18.50 -7.50
N ALA A 331 4.73 -18.99 -6.26
CA ALA A 331 3.48 -19.41 -5.62
C ALA A 331 2.47 -18.25 -5.53
N SER A 332 2.94 -17.05 -5.18
CA SER A 332 2.10 -15.84 -5.16
C SER A 332 1.58 -15.46 -6.56
N ASN A 333 2.47 -15.45 -7.56
CA ASN A 333 2.09 -15.13 -8.94
C ASN A 333 1.15 -16.18 -9.53
N PHE A 334 1.43 -17.45 -9.31
CA PHE A 334 0.57 -18.54 -9.76
C PHE A 334 -0.83 -18.42 -9.14
N TYR A 335 -0.91 -18.26 -7.81
CA TYR A 335 -2.19 -18.12 -7.14
C TYR A 335 -2.99 -16.92 -7.69
N HIS A 336 -2.39 -15.72 -7.77
CA HIS A 336 -3.13 -14.52 -8.11
C HIS A 336 -3.42 -14.38 -9.62
N ASN A 337 -2.44 -14.68 -10.48
CA ASN A 337 -2.54 -14.38 -11.92
C ASN A 337 -3.01 -15.58 -12.76
N VAL A 338 -2.74 -16.82 -12.33
CA VAL A 338 -3.09 -18.04 -13.08
C VAL A 338 -4.36 -18.69 -12.54
N TYR A 339 -4.55 -18.72 -11.23
CA TYR A 339 -5.71 -19.35 -10.59
C TYR A 339 -6.80 -18.32 -10.25
N TRP A 340 -6.53 -17.39 -9.32
CA TRP A 340 -7.59 -16.56 -8.75
C TRP A 340 -8.17 -15.55 -9.75
N TYR A 341 -7.31 -14.86 -10.50
CA TYR A 341 -7.80 -13.81 -11.40
C TYR A 341 -8.67 -14.35 -12.56
N PRO A 342 -8.28 -15.39 -13.30
CA PRO A 342 -9.12 -15.92 -14.39
C PRO A 342 -10.49 -16.42 -13.93
N PHE A 343 -10.58 -17.02 -12.75
CA PHE A 343 -11.81 -17.65 -12.26
C PHE A 343 -12.67 -16.75 -11.40
N VAL A 344 -12.07 -15.84 -10.63
CA VAL A 344 -12.78 -14.98 -9.67
C VAL A 344 -12.58 -13.50 -9.99
N GLY A 345 -11.33 -13.05 -10.11
CA GLY A 345 -10.99 -11.64 -10.24
C GLY A 345 -11.58 -11.02 -11.50
N ARG A 346 -11.54 -11.73 -12.62
CA ARG A 346 -12.09 -11.29 -13.91
C ARG A 346 -13.59 -10.98 -13.84
N GLN A 347 -14.36 -11.83 -13.14
CA GLN A 347 -15.79 -11.61 -12.95
C GLN A 347 -16.05 -10.37 -12.07
N ARG A 348 -15.26 -10.18 -11.04
CA ARG A 348 -15.36 -9.00 -10.15
C ARG A 348 -15.00 -7.70 -10.88
N VAL A 349 -13.95 -7.71 -11.72
CA VAL A 349 -13.64 -6.57 -12.58
C VAL A 349 -14.78 -6.31 -13.58
N ALA A 350 -15.30 -7.35 -14.22
CA ALA A 350 -16.42 -7.22 -15.15
C ALA A 350 -17.68 -6.64 -14.48
N SER A 351 -17.92 -6.93 -13.19
CA SER A 351 -19.04 -6.35 -12.44
C SER A 351 -18.76 -4.91 -11.95
N ALA A 352 -17.49 -4.52 -11.79
CA ALA A 352 -17.14 -3.15 -11.40
C ALA A 352 -17.16 -2.17 -12.57
N LEU A 353 -16.83 -2.62 -13.77
CA LEU A 353 -16.72 -1.75 -14.95
C LEU A 353 -18.02 -1.03 -15.35
N PRO A 354 -19.24 -1.61 -15.19
CA PRO A 354 -20.49 -0.92 -15.46
C PRO A 354 -20.87 0.14 -14.42
N THR A 355 -20.25 0.13 -13.22
CA THR A 355 -20.55 1.10 -12.18
C THR A 355 -20.10 2.51 -12.60
N PRO A 356 -20.63 3.58 -11.97
CA PRO A 356 -20.19 4.96 -12.24
C PRO A 356 -18.67 5.13 -12.14
N TRP A 357 -18.02 4.55 -11.12
CA TRP A 357 -16.56 4.59 -10.96
C TRP A 357 -15.80 3.76 -11.98
N GLY A 358 -16.35 2.62 -12.41
CA GLY A 358 -15.77 1.83 -13.49
C GLY A 358 -15.83 2.57 -14.83
N GLN A 359 -16.90 3.31 -15.10
CA GLN A 359 -17.00 4.18 -16.27
C GLN A 359 -16.07 5.39 -16.17
N HIS A 360 -15.93 5.97 -14.96
CA HIS A 360 -14.99 7.06 -14.73
C HIS A 360 -13.53 6.61 -14.93
N PHE A 361 -13.17 5.40 -14.50
CA PHE A 361 -11.84 4.82 -14.77
C PHE A 361 -11.53 4.76 -16.27
N LYS A 362 -12.51 4.41 -17.10
CA LYS A 362 -12.34 4.34 -18.56
C LYS A 362 -12.16 5.70 -19.24
N GLN A 363 -12.42 6.79 -18.57
CA GLN A 363 -12.17 8.15 -19.10
C GLN A 363 -10.68 8.52 -19.04
N TYR A 364 -9.88 7.77 -18.26
CA TYR A 364 -8.44 7.98 -18.19
C TYR A 364 -7.71 7.20 -19.27
N GLY A 365 -6.84 7.90 -20.02
CA GLY A 365 -6.02 7.33 -21.08
C GLY A 365 -6.83 6.85 -22.27
N ASP A 366 -6.52 5.64 -22.74
CA ASP A 366 -7.17 4.99 -23.88
C ASP A 366 -8.51 4.29 -23.53
N GLY A 367 -8.91 4.33 -22.26
CA GLY A 367 -10.10 3.63 -21.78
C GLY A 367 -9.96 2.11 -21.69
N GLU A 368 -8.82 1.54 -22.10
CA GLU A 368 -8.59 0.10 -22.05
C GLU A 368 -8.43 -0.39 -20.61
N VAL A 369 -9.01 -1.55 -20.33
CA VAL A 369 -8.84 -2.27 -19.06
C VAL A 369 -8.12 -3.57 -19.34
N VAL A 370 -6.85 -3.62 -18.97
CA VAL A 370 -6.03 -4.82 -19.14
C VAL A 370 -6.46 -5.88 -18.14
N MET A 371 -7.08 -6.92 -18.63
CA MET A 371 -7.38 -8.11 -17.84
C MET A 371 -6.25 -9.13 -18.03
N PRO A 372 -5.60 -9.58 -16.94
CA PRO A 372 -4.58 -10.62 -17.05
C PRO A 372 -5.18 -11.83 -17.77
N GLY A 373 -4.63 -12.13 -18.93
CA GLY A 373 -4.78 -13.42 -19.57
C GLY A 373 -3.59 -14.30 -19.21
N MET A 374 -3.63 -15.57 -19.58
CA MET A 374 -2.44 -16.42 -19.53
C MET A 374 -1.43 -15.89 -20.58
N GLN A 375 -0.59 -14.95 -20.15
CA GLN A 375 0.52 -14.52 -21.00
C GLN A 375 1.53 -15.67 -21.16
N PRO A 376 2.15 -15.84 -22.34
CA PRO A 376 3.13 -16.91 -22.58
C PRO A 376 4.26 -16.95 -21.51
N LYS A 377 4.67 -15.79 -21.02
CA LYS A 377 5.65 -15.64 -19.93
C LYS A 377 5.16 -16.24 -18.61
N THR A 378 3.90 -16.03 -18.25
CA THR A 378 3.27 -16.55 -17.04
C THR A 378 3.07 -18.06 -17.14
N LEU A 379 2.71 -18.55 -18.33
CA LEU A 379 2.58 -19.98 -18.59
C LEU A 379 3.93 -20.70 -18.49
N ALA A 380 5.00 -20.14 -19.05
CA ALA A 380 6.35 -20.67 -18.94
C ALA A 380 6.83 -20.70 -17.49
N GLN A 381 6.59 -19.66 -16.71
CA GLN A 381 6.88 -19.60 -15.27
C GLN A 381 6.06 -20.64 -14.48
N ALA A 382 4.80 -20.86 -14.84
CA ALA A 382 3.95 -21.88 -14.23
C ALA A 382 4.48 -23.29 -14.51
N VAL A 383 4.87 -23.59 -15.75
CA VAL A 383 5.45 -24.88 -16.14
C VAL A 383 6.77 -25.14 -15.40
N VAL A 384 7.68 -24.15 -15.37
CA VAL A 384 8.96 -24.27 -14.65
C VAL A 384 8.73 -24.51 -13.16
N GLY A 385 7.82 -23.78 -12.54
CA GLY A 385 7.54 -23.94 -11.10
C GLY A 385 6.86 -25.26 -10.75
N LEU A 386 5.94 -25.76 -11.59
CA LEU A 386 5.34 -27.09 -11.43
C LEU A 386 6.38 -28.19 -11.57
N THR A 387 7.33 -28.04 -12.51
CA THR A 387 8.43 -28.98 -12.70
C THR A 387 9.35 -29.02 -11.49
N ILE A 388 9.68 -27.85 -10.89
CA ILE A 388 10.50 -27.77 -9.67
C ILE A 388 9.77 -28.40 -8.48
N LEU A 389 8.46 -28.15 -8.32
CA LEU A 389 7.65 -28.76 -7.26
C LEU A 389 7.55 -30.28 -7.42
N ALA A 390 7.36 -30.78 -8.64
CA ALA A 390 7.31 -32.21 -8.93
C ALA A 390 8.67 -32.90 -8.66
N ALA A 391 9.77 -32.26 -9.06
CA ALA A 391 11.11 -32.75 -8.80
C ALA A 391 11.44 -32.74 -7.28
N GLY A 392 11.05 -31.69 -6.56
CA GLY A 392 11.19 -31.61 -5.11
C GLY A 392 10.39 -32.67 -4.37
N ALA A 393 9.13 -32.91 -4.77
CA ALA A 393 8.28 -33.94 -4.19
C ALA A 393 8.83 -35.36 -4.47
N ALA A 394 9.31 -35.60 -5.69
CA ALA A 394 9.96 -36.88 -6.05
C ALA A 394 11.28 -37.13 -5.26
N GLY A 395 12.11 -36.09 -5.09
CA GLY A 395 13.31 -36.14 -4.27
C GLY A 395 13.00 -36.40 -2.80
N LEU A 396 11.97 -35.79 -2.25
CA LEU A 396 11.52 -36.02 -0.86
C LEU A 396 11.00 -37.46 -0.68
N ALA A 397 10.17 -37.93 -1.62
CA ALA A 397 9.66 -39.29 -1.62
C ALA A 397 10.79 -40.34 -1.71
N TYR A 398 11.80 -40.09 -2.54
CA TYR A 398 13.00 -40.94 -2.65
C TYR A 398 13.81 -41.00 -1.34
N LEU A 399 14.00 -39.79 -0.70
CA LEU A 399 14.73 -39.73 0.58
C LEU A 399 13.98 -40.40 1.74
N LEU A 400 12.65 -40.34 1.72
CA LEU A 400 11.79 -40.96 2.74
C LEU A 400 11.62 -42.48 2.48
N GLY A 401 11.63 -42.90 1.21
CA GLY A 401 11.51 -44.31 0.81
C GLY A 401 12.78 -45.12 1.06
N ASN A 402 13.96 -44.50 1.05
CA ASN A 402 15.24 -45.17 1.30
C ASN A 402 15.64 -45.24 2.80
N LYS A 403 14.73 -44.86 3.71
CA LYS A 403 14.93 -45.03 5.17
C LYS A 403 14.24 -46.29 5.74
N LYS A 404 14.02 -47.30 4.93
CA LYS A 404 13.60 -48.64 5.40
C LYS A 404 14.73 -49.62 5.32
#